data_c9667938207a5bef6bc22047c7aef62d
#
_entry.id   c9667938207a5bef6bc22047c7aef62d
#
_cell.length_a   1.000
_cell.length_b   1.000
_cell.length_c   1.000
_cell.angle_alpha   90.00
_cell.angle_beta   90.00
_cell.angle_gamma   90.00
#
_symmetry.space_group_name_H-M   'P 1'
#
loop_
_entity.id
_entity.type
_entity.pdbx_description
1 polymer ?
#
loop_
_entity_poly.entity_id
_entity_poly.type
_entity_poly.pdbx_seq_one_letter_code
_entity_poly.pdbx_strand_id
1 'polypeptide(L)'
;AGAFGGIMGALVFTISAAHIPYVRRGKASGVIMGAFSLSTVIGVPLSLTLATHWGWRMPFFAIGAVSLGLLYLAWREIPRKSRGPTAHDADSPIEPALILRRLGPLRDVLRARHCRIAMGLSMLVLFSSFLLIPYITVHLVYDVGVRLEQIPLMYLFGGTASFFSARIIGRLADRYGKLKVYRRVALLSLIPLVWLPNMGASPLWLALVCTTLFFVLVPGRMVAVSAAIVSAPPPSQRARFMAVNTAAQQLAMGSAAIIGGLLLTARPEGGFDGMVWVSLASLLATLLGIWWSHRVVLLGKEQGELSAAS
;
A
#
# COMPACT_ATOMS: atom_id res chain seq x y z
N ALA A 1 -7.08 10.43 11.21
CA ALA A 1 -5.70 10.05 10.83
C ALA A 1 -5.59 9.79 9.31
N GLY A 2 -6.48 8.99 8.69
CA GLY A 2 -6.37 8.60 7.27
C GLY A 2 -6.37 9.76 6.27
N ALA A 3 -7.19 10.78 6.46
CA ALA A 3 -7.25 11.95 5.57
C ALA A 3 -5.91 12.71 5.53
N PHE A 4 -5.28 12.91 6.68
CA PHE A 4 -3.97 13.57 6.76
C PHE A 4 -2.84 12.69 6.22
N GLY A 5 -2.88 11.38 6.46
CA GLY A 5 -1.89 10.44 5.94
C GLY A 5 -1.87 10.37 4.40
N GLY A 6 -3.03 10.43 3.77
CA GLY A 6 -3.15 10.49 2.31
C GLY A 6 -2.53 11.75 1.70
N ILE A 7 -2.75 12.91 2.33
CA ILE A 7 -2.17 14.20 1.92
C ILE A 7 -0.64 14.16 2.06
N MET A 8 -0.12 13.65 3.19
CA MET A 8 1.32 13.54 3.43
C MET A 8 2.01 12.66 2.39
N GLY A 9 1.43 11.49 2.06
CA GLY A 9 1.96 10.62 1.03
C GLY A 9 2.03 11.29 -0.35
N ALA A 10 0.96 11.99 -0.75
CA ALA A 10 0.91 12.72 -2.00
C ALA A 10 1.96 13.86 -2.05
N LEU A 11 2.12 14.61 -0.95
CA LEU A 11 3.10 15.69 -0.85
C LEU A 11 4.54 15.19 -0.98
N VAL A 12 4.91 14.09 -0.32
CA VAL A 12 6.26 13.51 -0.41
C VAL A 12 6.61 13.15 -1.85
N PHE A 13 5.71 12.51 -2.59
CA PHE A 13 5.94 12.20 -4.00
C PHE A 13 5.98 13.45 -4.88
N THR A 14 5.15 14.46 -4.60
CA THR A 14 5.12 15.72 -5.36
C THR A 14 6.41 16.51 -5.16
N ILE A 15 6.88 16.66 -3.92
CA ILE A 15 8.14 17.35 -3.59
C ILE A 15 9.32 16.62 -4.22
N SER A 16 9.34 15.28 -4.13
CA SER A 16 10.38 14.46 -4.77
C SER A 16 10.41 14.65 -6.29
N ALA A 17 9.24 14.72 -6.93
CA ALA A 17 9.14 14.96 -8.37
C ALA A 17 9.56 16.37 -8.78
N ALA A 18 9.39 17.37 -7.91
CA ALA A 18 9.76 18.77 -8.18
C ALA A 18 11.28 19.02 -8.04
N HIS A 19 11.92 18.40 -7.03
CA HIS A 19 13.31 18.71 -6.68
C HIS A 19 14.34 17.68 -7.19
N ILE A 20 13.90 16.46 -7.59
CA ILE A 20 14.82 15.42 -8.02
C ILE A 20 14.84 15.30 -9.55
N PRO A 21 16.04 15.37 -10.20
CA PRO A 21 16.18 15.17 -11.64
C PRO A 21 15.57 13.83 -12.09
N TYR A 22 14.99 13.82 -13.28
CA TYR A 22 14.26 12.66 -13.84
C TYR A 22 15.04 11.34 -13.74
N VAL A 23 16.36 11.38 -14.01
CA VAL A 23 17.27 10.21 -13.99
C VAL A 23 17.38 9.59 -12.58
N ARG A 24 17.19 10.37 -11.50
CA ARG A 24 17.33 9.90 -10.11
C ARG A 24 15.99 9.66 -9.40
N ARG A 25 14.85 9.93 -10.04
CA ARG A 25 13.53 9.77 -9.44
C ARG A 25 13.21 8.33 -9.05
N GLY A 26 13.70 7.35 -9.82
CA GLY A 26 13.56 5.93 -9.49
C GLY A 26 14.23 5.56 -8.17
N LYS A 27 15.46 6.07 -7.94
CA LYS A 27 16.18 5.88 -6.68
C LYS A 27 15.46 6.52 -5.50
N ALA A 28 14.94 7.73 -5.68
CA ALA A 28 14.17 8.45 -4.65
C ALA A 28 12.88 7.71 -4.29
N SER A 29 12.13 7.25 -5.29
CA SER A 29 10.92 6.44 -5.06
C SER A 29 11.25 5.12 -4.33
N GLY A 30 12.40 4.51 -4.66
CA GLY A 30 12.88 3.32 -3.96
C GLY A 30 13.20 3.56 -2.48
N VAL A 31 13.77 4.72 -2.15
CA VAL A 31 14.02 5.12 -0.74
C VAL A 31 12.70 5.33 0.00
N ILE A 32 11.75 6.03 -0.62
CA ILE A 32 10.42 6.27 -0.02
C ILE A 32 9.69 4.95 0.24
N MET A 33 9.71 4.01 -0.72
CA MET A 33 9.12 2.68 -0.54
C MET A 33 9.86 1.84 0.48
N GLY A 34 11.21 1.98 0.56
CA GLY A 34 12.04 1.34 1.59
C GLY A 34 11.70 1.80 3.00
N ALA A 35 11.32 3.06 3.19
CA ALA A 35 10.89 3.59 4.47
C ALA A 35 9.63 2.89 5.00
N PHE A 36 8.70 2.51 4.12
CA PHE A 36 7.51 1.73 4.51
C PHE A 36 7.90 0.34 5.06
N SER A 37 8.82 -0.36 4.40
CA SER A 37 9.32 -1.65 4.89
C SER A 37 10.06 -1.50 6.22
N LEU A 38 10.87 -0.44 6.37
CA LEU A 38 11.58 -0.15 7.62
C LEU A 38 10.60 0.15 8.76
N SER A 39 9.54 0.90 8.48
CA SER A 39 8.44 1.16 9.43
C SER A 39 7.76 -0.13 9.89
N THR A 40 7.59 -1.10 9.01
CA THR A 40 7.00 -2.40 9.38
C THR A 40 7.95 -3.22 10.25
N VAL A 41 9.25 -3.23 9.93
CA VAL A 41 10.25 -4.03 10.65
C VAL A 41 10.55 -3.47 12.04
N ILE A 42 10.69 -2.16 12.17
CA ILE A 42 11.08 -1.49 13.42
C ILE A 42 9.90 -0.80 14.09
N GLY A 43 9.09 -0.09 13.32
CA GLY A 43 8.02 0.75 13.85
C GLY A 43 6.92 -0.04 14.55
N VAL A 44 6.48 -1.15 13.93
CA VAL A 44 5.41 -1.97 14.52
C VAL A 44 5.86 -2.68 15.81
N PRO A 45 6.99 -3.42 15.85
CA PRO A 45 7.48 -4.02 17.09
C PRO A 45 7.74 -2.97 18.18
N LEU A 46 8.37 -1.84 17.84
CA LEU A 46 8.62 -0.77 18.79
C LEU A 46 7.32 -0.17 19.36
N SER A 47 6.33 0.06 18.50
CA SER A 47 5.02 0.57 18.92
C SER A 47 4.30 -0.42 19.85
N LEU A 48 4.36 -1.71 19.55
CA LEU A 48 3.76 -2.74 20.39
C LEU A 48 4.47 -2.86 21.73
N THR A 49 5.79 -2.83 21.78
CA THR A 49 6.54 -2.86 23.05
C THR A 49 6.28 -1.61 23.89
N LEU A 50 6.19 -0.44 23.27
CA LEU A 50 5.80 0.79 23.97
C LEU A 50 4.38 0.69 24.53
N ALA A 51 3.45 0.13 23.76
CA ALA A 51 2.06 -0.04 24.17
C ALA A 51 1.90 -1.02 25.33
N THR A 52 2.66 -2.13 25.34
CA THR A 52 2.59 -3.14 26.39
C THR A 52 3.21 -2.68 27.71
N HIS A 53 4.30 -1.89 27.69
CA HIS A 53 5.00 -1.45 28.90
C HIS A 53 4.46 -0.16 29.49
N TRP A 54 4.05 0.80 28.63
CA TRP A 54 3.65 2.16 29.06
C TRP A 54 2.24 2.55 28.64
N GLY A 55 1.47 1.61 28.11
CA GLY A 55 0.09 1.82 27.71
C GLY A 55 -0.08 2.27 26.25
N TRP A 56 -1.27 2.03 25.72
CA TRP A 56 -1.63 2.21 24.31
C TRP A 56 -1.48 3.65 23.75
N ARG A 57 -1.37 4.66 24.62
CA ARG A 57 -1.20 6.06 24.22
C ARG A 57 0.25 6.41 23.90
N MET A 58 1.23 5.72 24.46
CA MET A 58 2.64 6.03 24.31
C MET A 58 3.17 5.95 22.87
N PRO A 59 2.81 4.96 22.05
CA PRO A 59 3.16 4.96 20.64
C PRO A 59 2.75 6.22 19.89
N PHE A 60 1.57 6.77 20.20
CA PHE A 60 1.08 8.00 19.55
C PHE A 60 1.89 9.24 19.96
N PHE A 61 2.29 9.34 21.24
CA PHE A 61 3.19 10.40 21.69
C PHE A 61 4.58 10.29 21.05
N ALA A 62 5.12 9.08 20.97
CA ALA A 62 6.41 8.83 20.31
C ALA A 62 6.39 9.22 18.82
N ILE A 63 5.36 8.80 18.10
CA ILE A 63 5.16 9.15 16.67
C ILE A 63 4.96 10.68 16.56
N GLY A 64 4.20 11.30 17.47
CA GLY A 64 4.00 12.74 17.51
C GLY A 64 5.31 13.50 17.68
N ALA A 65 6.14 13.09 18.62
CA ALA A 65 7.45 13.72 18.88
C ALA A 65 8.39 13.59 17.67
N VAL A 66 8.48 12.40 17.07
CA VAL A 66 9.26 12.18 15.84
C VAL A 66 8.72 13.05 14.69
N SER A 67 7.40 13.13 14.55
CA SER A 67 6.77 13.96 13.51
C SER A 67 7.05 15.44 13.69
N LEU A 68 7.06 15.96 14.92
CA LEU A 68 7.45 17.34 15.22
C LEU A 68 8.91 17.61 14.89
N GLY A 69 9.82 16.67 15.22
CA GLY A 69 11.23 16.75 14.84
C GLY A 69 11.42 16.78 13.32
N LEU A 70 10.70 15.90 12.59
CA LEU A 70 10.73 15.88 11.12
C LEU A 70 10.13 17.17 10.52
N LEU A 71 9.07 17.71 11.12
CA LEU A 71 8.48 19.00 10.71
C LEU A 71 9.47 20.14 10.87
N TYR A 72 10.20 20.19 11.99
CA TYR A 72 11.25 21.17 12.23
C TYR A 72 12.38 21.06 11.19
N LEU A 73 12.86 19.83 10.91
CA LEU A 73 13.86 19.59 9.87
C LEU A 73 13.34 19.98 8.48
N ALA A 74 12.12 19.63 8.15
CA ALA A 74 11.50 20.01 6.89
C ALA A 74 11.37 21.52 6.73
N TRP A 75 11.00 22.22 7.80
CA TRP A 75 10.90 23.70 7.82
C TRP A 75 12.26 24.37 7.63
N ARG A 76 13.33 23.76 8.13
CA ARG A 76 14.70 24.26 7.99
C ARG A 76 15.28 24.00 6.59
N GLU A 77 15.09 22.78 6.05
CA GLU A 77 15.78 22.31 4.84
C GLU A 77 15.00 22.58 3.54
N ILE A 78 13.68 22.70 3.61
CA ILE A 78 12.89 22.95 2.39
C ILE A 78 12.98 24.41 2.01
N PRO A 79 13.56 24.77 0.83
CA PRO A 79 13.65 26.15 0.38
C PRO A 79 12.26 26.77 0.24
N ARG A 80 12.04 27.90 0.91
CA ARG A 80 10.77 28.66 0.84
C ARG A 80 10.43 29.20 -0.56
N LYS A 81 11.40 29.18 -1.49
CA LYS A 81 11.20 29.55 -2.90
C LYS A 81 10.94 28.32 -3.77
N SER A 82 9.90 27.55 -3.49
CA SER A 82 9.24 26.82 -4.56
C SER A 82 8.50 27.86 -5.39
N ARG A 83 8.93 28.06 -6.65
CA ARG A 83 8.09 28.70 -7.67
C ARG A 83 6.89 27.78 -7.90
N GLY A 84 5.91 27.86 -6.99
CA GLY A 84 4.54 27.51 -7.30
C GLY A 84 4.04 28.35 -8.47
N PRO A 85 2.89 28.06 -9.05
CA PRO A 85 2.23 28.91 -10.04
C PRO A 85 2.35 30.34 -9.53
N THR A 86 2.83 31.24 -10.39
CA THR A 86 3.19 32.63 -10.07
C THR A 86 2.13 33.27 -9.19
N ALA A 87 2.54 34.04 -8.17
CA ALA A 87 1.66 34.71 -7.20
C ALA A 87 0.50 35.51 -7.84
N HIS A 88 0.53 35.70 -9.13
CA HIS A 88 -0.56 36.28 -9.94
C HIS A 88 -1.80 35.38 -10.04
N ASP A 89 -1.68 34.07 -9.78
CA ASP A 89 -2.82 33.14 -9.76
C ASP A 89 -3.49 33.00 -8.37
N ALA A 90 -2.89 33.57 -7.32
CA ALA A 90 -3.40 33.47 -5.94
C ALA A 90 -4.47 34.52 -5.59
N ASP A 91 -4.47 35.66 -6.29
CA ASP A 91 -5.41 36.76 -6.06
C ASP A 91 -6.67 36.74 -6.94
N SER A 92 -6.79 35.73 -7.82
CA SER A 92 -8.02 35.56 -8.57
C SER A 92 -9.12 34.98 -7.65
N PRO A 93 -10.32 35.60 -7.62
CA PRO A 93 -11.46 35.00 -6.90
C PRO A 93 -11.62 33.54 -7.33
N ILE A 94 -11.86 32.64 -6.38
CA ILE A 94 -12.07 31.22 -6.66
C ILE A 94 -13.39 31.12 -7.42
N GLU A 95 -13.37 31.40 -8.73
CA GLU A 95 -14.52 31.14 -9.60
C GLU A 95 -14.77 29.63 -9.65
N PRO A 96 -16.02 29.17 -9.51
CA PRO A 96 -16.38 27.77 -9.71
C PRO A 96 -15.88 27.20 -11.05
N ALA A 97 -15.82 28.07 -12.09
CA ALA A 97 -15.23 27.74 -13.39
C ALA A 97 -13.75 27.38 -13.33
N LEU A 98 -12.96 27.97 -12.42
CA LEU A 98 -11.54 27.66 -12.23
C LEU A 98 -11.33 26.29 -11.61
N ILE A 99 -12.21 25.90 -10.67
CA ILE A 99 -12.22 24.55 -10.08
C ILE A 99 -12.56 23.52 -11.14
N LEU A 100 -13.60 23.74 -11.93
CA LEU A 100 -13.99 22.87 -13.03
C LEU A 100 -12.89 22.76 -14.10
N ARG A 101 -12.21 23.85 -14.43
CA ARG A 101 -11.06 23.87 -15.35
C ARG A 101 -9.85 23.12 -14.78
N ARG A 102 -9.61 23.16 -13.46
CA ARG A 102 -8.58 22.37 -12.78
C ARG A 102 -8.95 20.89 -12.66
N LEU A 103 -10.25 20.55 -12.66
CA LEU A 103 -10.75 19.17 -12.63
C LEU A 103 -10.75 18.50 -14.02
N GLY A 104 -10.72 19.29 -15.11
CA GLY A 104 -10.66 18.79 -16.49
C GLY A 104 -9.56 17.72 -16.69
N PRO A 105 -8.31 18.00 -16.32
CA PRO A 105 -7.21 17.05 -16.45
C PRO A 105 -7.34 15.78 -15.56
N LEU A 106 -8.07 15.85 -14.44
CA LEU A 106 -8.42 14.67 -13.64
C LEU A 106 -9.46 13.81 -14.35
N ARG A 107 -10.45 14.45 -14.97
CA ARG A 107 -11.48 13.77 -15.76
C ARG A 107 -10.88 13.00 -16.93
N ASP A 108 -9.85 13.54 -17.57
CA ASP A 108 -9.14 12.89 -18.67
C ASP A 108 -8.45 11.60 -18.20
N VAL A 109 -7.78 11.63 -17.04
CA VAL A 109 -7.19 10.44 -16.41
C VAL A 109 -8.24 9.40 -16.09
N LEU A 110 -9.39 9.82 -15.52
CA LEU A 110 -10.49 8.92 -15.18
C LEU A 110 -11.23 8.37 -16.41
N ARG A 111 -11.21 9.09 -17.53
CA ARG A 111 -11.78 8.63 -18.81
C ARG A 111 -10.86 7.65 -19.55
N ALA A 112 -9.56 7.76 -19.39
CA ALA A 112 -8.60 6.90 -20.05
C ALA A 112 -8.75 5.45 -19.59
N ARG A 113 -9.11 4.54 -20.52
CA ARG A 113 -9.39 3.13 -20.24
C ARG A 113 -8.22 2.43 -19.54
N HIS A 114 -6.99 2.65 -20.01
CA HIS A 114 -5.78 2.07 -19.43
C HIS A 114 -5.53 2.53 -18.00
N CYS A 115 -5.79 3.81 -17.67
CA CYS A 115 -5.68 4.33 -16.32
C CYS A 115 -6.72 3.70 -15.37
N ARG A 116 -7.98 3.58 -15.80
CA ARG A 116 -9.03 2.93 -15.02
C ARG A 116 -8.74 1.46 -14.72
N ILE A 117 -8.23 0.72 -15.72
CA ILE A 117 -7.89 -0.69 -15.55
C ILE A 117 -6.72 -0.84 -14.57
N ALA A 118 -5.67 -0.02 -14.69
CA ALA A 118 -4.53 -0.04 -13.77
C ALA A 118 -4.94 0.36 -12.34
N MET A 119 -5.78 1.38 -12.19
CA MET A 119 -6.33 1.82 -10.91
C MET A 119 -7.20 0.72 -10.28
N GLY A 120 -8.10 0.11 -11.05
CA GLY A 120 -8.93 -1.01 -10.58
C GLY A 120 -8.10 -2.19 -10.08
N LEU A 121 -6.99 -2.52 -10.76
CA LEU A 121 -6.08 -3.57 -10.30
C LEU A 121 -5.44 -3.21 -8.95
N SER A 122 -4.95 -1.97 -8.79
CA SER A 122 -4.35 -1.53 -7.53
C SER A 122 -5.35 -1.53 -6.36
N MET A 123 -6.59 -1.10 -6.64
CA MET A 123 -7.67 -1.15 -5.66
C MET A 123 -7.98 -2.58 -5.22
N LEU A 124 -8.12 -3.53 -6.14
CA LEU A 124 -8.40 -4.94 -5.84
C LEU A 124 -7.28 -5.58 -5.00
N VAL A 125 -6.01 -5.29 -5.31
CA VAL A 125 -4.86 -5.81 -4.56
C VAL A 125 -4.89 -5.32 -3.11
N LEU A 126 -5.13 -4.03 -2.89
CA LEU A 126 -5.19 -3.47 -1.54
C LEU A 126 -6.48 -3.84 -0.82
N PHE A 127 -7.61 -3.86 -1.51
CA PHE A 127 -8.88 -4.31 -0.96
C PHE A 127 -8.78 -5.72 -0.39
N SER A 128 -8.27 -6.68 -1.17
CA SER A 128 -8.09 -8.06 -0.72
C SER A 128 -7.15 -8.19 0.48
N SER A 129 -6.14 -7.33 0.59
CA SER A 129 -5.20 -7.32 1.71
C SER A 129 -5.84 -6.75 2.97
N PHE A 130 -6.54 -5.61 2.85
CA PHE A 130 -7.10 -4.88 3.98
C PHE A 130 -8.42 -5.45 4.52
N LEU A 131 -9.00 -6.42 3.83
CA LEU A 131 -10.05 -7.27 4.42
C LEU A 131 -9.56 -8.03 5.65
N LEU A 132 -8.29 -8.47 5.67
CA LEU A 132 -7.71 -9.32 6.72
C LEU A 132 -6.78 -8.56 7.68
N ILE A 133 -5.92 -7.66 7.16
CA ILE A 133 -4.85 -7.02 7.92
C ILE A 133 -5.29 -6.45 9.27
N PRO A 134 -6.43 -5.71 9.39
CA PRO A 134 -6.84 -5.13 10.66
C PRO A 134 -7.19 -6.15 11.74
N TYR A 135 -7.56 -7.36 11.35
CA TYR A 135 -8.12 -8.37 12.25
C TYR A 135 -7.12 -9.48 12.61
N ILE A 136 -5.98 -9.58 11.89
CA ILE A 136 -4.99 -10.65 12.07
C ILE A 136 -4.46 -10.72 13.50
N THR A 137 -4.12 -9.58 14.10
CA THR A 137 -3.55 -9.57 15.48
C THR A 137 -4.52 -10.11 16.50
N VAL A 138 -5.79 -9.71 16.40
CA VAL A 138 -6.85 -10.19 17.30
C VAL A 138 -7.06 -11.69 17.13
N HIS A 139 -7.13 -12.17 15.88
CA HIS A 139 -7.25 -13.59 15.56
C HIS A 139 -6.06 -14.40 16.11
N LEU A 140 -4.83 -13.93 15.95
CA LEU A 140 -3.64 -14.60 16.49
C LEU A 140 -3.68 -14.74 18.01
N VAL A 141 -4.19 -13.74 18.73
CA VAL A 141 -4.24 -13.77 20.20
C VAL A 141 -5.37 -14.67 20.69
N TYR A 142 -6.59 -14.50 20.18
CA TYR A 142 -7.77 -15.14 20.74
C TYR A 142 -8.09 -16.52 20.14
N ASP A 143 -7.76 -16.76 18.87
CA ASP A 143 -8.10 -18.01 18.17
C ASP A 143 -6.90 -18.95 18.05
N VAL A 144 -5.71 -18.40 17.77
CA VAL A 144 -4.48 -19.19 17.61
C VAL A 144 -3.77 -19.42 18.96
N GLY A 145 -4.02 -18.55 19.96
CA GLY A 145 -3.44 -18.67 21.28
C GLY A 145 -2.03 -18.08 21.41
N VAL A 146 -1.65 -17.17 20.51
CA VAL A 146 -0.38 -16.44 20.58
C VAL A 146 -0.48 -15.40 21.71
N ARG A 147 0.46 -15.41 22.64
CA ARG A 147 0.52 -14.41 23.70
C ARG A 147 0.79 -13.02 23.14
N LEU A 148 0.17 -11.99 23.72
CA LEU A 148 0.32 -10.61 23.25
C LEU A 148 1.80 -10.17 23.20
N GLU A 149 2.61 -10.63 24.14
CA GLU A 149 4.06 -10.35 24.20
C GLU A 149 4.85 -10.98 23.04
N GLN A 150 4.29 -11.99 22.37
CA GLN A 150 4.91 -12.68 21.23
C GLN A 150 4.53 -12.05 19.88
N ILE A 151 3.49 -11.21 19.84
CA ILE A 151 3.06 -10.52 18.61
C ILE A 151 4.17 -9.70 17.98
N PRO A 152 5.02 -8.95 18.73
CA PRO A 152 6.16 -8.25 18.12
C PRO A 152 7.10 -9.15 17.32
N LEU A 153 7.28 -10.43 17.73
CA LEU A 153 8.09 -11.39 16.99
C LEU A 153 7.50 -11.71 15.62
N MET A 154 6.16 -11.84 15.51
CA MET A 154 5.48 -12.07 14.23
C MET A 154 5.77 -10.95 13.23
N TYR A 155 5.69 -9.69 13.69
CA TYR A 155 5.99 -8.53 12.86
C TYR A 155 7.50 -8.41 12.55
N LEU A 156 8.37 -8.77 13.49
CA LEU A 156 9.81 -8.75 13.27
C LEU A 156 10.22 -9.76 12.20
N PHE A 157 9.81 -11.01 12.32
CA PHE A 157 10.13 -12.06 11.35
C PHE A 157 9.44 -11.79 10.01
N GLY A 158 8.14 -11.50 10.03
CA GLY A 158 7.36 -11.20 8.84
C GLY A 158 7.84 -9.94 8.11
N GLY A 159 8.12 -8.87 8.86
CA GLY A 159 8.63 -7.61 8.32
C GLY A 159 10.04 -7.76 7.71
N THR A 160 10.95 -8.45 8.41
CA THR A 160 12.30 -8.73 7.91
C THR A 160 12.24 -9.57 6.64
N ALA A 161 11.47 -10.65 6.63
CA ALA A 161 11.27 -11.49 5.45
C ALA A 161 10.67 -10.68 4.29
N SER A 162 9.68 -9.82 4.57
CA SER A 162 9.06 -8.92 3.58
C SER A 162 10.07 -7.93 2.98
N PHE A 163 10.96 -7.37 3.79
CA PHE A 163 12.01 -6.45 3.32
C PHE A 163 12.93 -7.09 2.29
N PHE A 164 13.38 -8.32 2.53
CA PHE A 164 14.23 -9.04 1.58
C PHE A 164 13.44 -9.53 0.36
N SER A 165 12.24 -10.09 0.58
CA SER A 165 11.41 -10.62 -0.49
C SER A 165 10.94 -9.52 -1.46
N ALA A 166 10.66 -8.31 -1.00
CA ALA A 166 10.30 -7.18 -1.85
C ALA A 166 11.37 -6.89 -2.91
N ARG A 167 12.66 -6.97 -2.54
CA ARG A 167 13.78 -6.80 -3.49
C ARG A 167 13.86 -7.95 -4.49
N ILE A 168 13.63 -9.18 -4.03
CA ILE A 168 13.63 -10.38 -4.89
C ILE A 168 12.45 -10.30 -5.87
N ILE A 169 11.26 -10.02 -5.37
CA ILE A 169 10.03 -9.89 -6.20
C ILE A 169 10.20 -8.75 -7.22
N GLY A 170 10.78 -7.61 -6.81
CA GLY A 170 11.08 -6.50 -7.71
C GLY A 170 11.99 -6.90 -8.86
N ARG A 171 13.12 -7.57 -8.57
CA ARG A 171 14.05 -8.08 -9.59
C ARG A 171 13.40 -9.12 -10.51
N LEU A 172 12.60 -10.02 -9.94
CA LEU A 172 11.86 -11.01 -10.71
C LEU A 172 10.84 -10.32 -11.65
N ALA A 173 10.16 -9.27 -11.16
CA ALA A 173 9.21 -8.51 -11.96
C ALA A 173 9.88 -7.79 -13.13
N ASP A 174 11.09 -7.26 -12.92
CA ASP A 174 11.88 -6.64 -14.00
C ASP A 174 12.37 -7.69 -15.02
N ARG A 175 12.81 -8.87 -14.55
CA ARG A 175 13.37 -9.91 -15.41
C ARG A 175 12.30 -10.72 -16.18
N TYR A 176 11.22 -11.11 -15.53
CA TYR A 176 10.21 -12.03 -16.09
C TYR A 176 8.91 -11.35 -16.50
N GLY A 177 8.81 -10.03 -16.26
CA GLY A 177 7.65 -9.22 -16.58
C GLY A 177 6.71 -9.04 -15.40
N LYS A 178 6.34 -7.79 -15.16
CA LYS A 178 5.63 -7.27 -13.99
C LYS A 178 4.31 -8.00 -13.69
N LEU A 179 3.46 -8.15 -14.70
CA LEU A 179 2.15 -8.82 -14.56
C LEU A 179 2.24 -10.33 -14.44
N LYS A 180 3.26 -10.96 -15.07
CA LYS A 180 3.50 -12.39 -14.92
C LYS A 180 3.91 -12.74 -13.48
N VAL A 181 4.83 -11.95 -12.91
CA VAL A 181 5.27 -12.13 -11.52
C VAL A 181 4.15 -11.82 -10.55
N TYR A 182 3.39 -10.73 -10.77
CA TYR A 182 2.20 -10.44 -9.98
C TYR A 182 1.25 -11.63 -9.88
N ARG A 183 0.88 -12.23 -11.02
CA ARG A 183 -0.05 -13.38 -11.05
C ARG A 183 0.48 -14.57 -10.26
N ARG A 184 1.78 -14.89 -10.39
CA ARG A 184 2.40 -15.98 -9.63
C ARG A 184 2.40 -15.72 -8.13
N VAL A 185 2.80 -14.51 -7.71
CA VAL A 185 2.80 -14.11 -6.30
C VAL A 185 1.37 -14.06 -5.76
N ALA A 186 0.40 -13.58 -6.55
CA ALA A 186 -1.00 -13.55 -6.16
C ALA A 186 -1.59 -14.97 -5.99
N LEU A 187 -1.26 -15.91 -6.87
CA LEU A 187 -1.65 -17.31 -6.72
C LEU A 187 -1.04 -17.93 -5.46
N LEU A 188 0.27 -17.72 -5.21
CA LEU A 188 0.93 -18.23 -4.02
C LEU A 188 0.34 -17.60 -2.74
N SER A 189 -0.10 -16.34 -2.81
CA SER A 189 -0.69 -15.64 -1.67
C SER A 189 -2.06 -16.20 -1.26
N LEU A 190 -2.72 -17.01 -2.10
CA LEU A 190 -3.97 -17.68 -1.72
C LEU A 190 -3.73 -18.65 -0.54
N ILE A 191 -2.53 -19.24 -0.44
CA ILE A 191 -2.18 -20.15 0.65
C ILE A 191 -2.31 -19.46 2.00
N PRO A 192 -1.57 -18.39 2.33
CA PRO A 192 -1.70 -17.73 3.62
C PRO A 192 -3.02 -16.97 3.79
N LEU A 193 -3.69 -16.55 2.71
CA LEU A 193 -5.01 -15.90 2.79
C LEU A 193 -6.12 -16.86 3.24
N VAL A 194 -5.97 -18.14 2.96
CA VAL A 194 -6.89 -19.19 3.46
C VAL A 194 -6.39 -19.75 4.77
N TRP A 195 -5.11 -20.06 4.89
CA TRP A 195 -4.57 -20.75 6.04
C TRP A 195 -4.63 -19.90 7.31
N LEU A 196 -4.13 -18.66 7.28
CA LEU A 196 -4.04 -17.82 8.48
C LEU A 196 -5.39 -17.52 9.14
N PRO A 197 -6.45 -17.11 8.43
CA PRO A 197 -7.75 -16.83 9.06
C PRO A 197 -8.51 -18.06 9.54
N ASN A 198 -8.12 -19.25 9.06
CA ASN A 198 -8.75 -20.52 9.45
C ASN A 198 -7.86 -21.34 10.38
N MET A 199 -6.77 -20.76 10.91
CA MET A 199 -5.89 -21.39 11.85
C MET A 199 -6.53 -21.37 13.25
N GLY A 200 -6.72 -22.55 13.85
CA GLY A 200 -7.09 -22.68 15.27
C GLY A 200 -5.87 -22.68 16.18
N ALA A 201 -6.07 -23.07 17.44
CA ALA A 201 -5.01 -23.18 18.45
C ALA A 201 -3.81 -23.97 17.90
N SER A 202 -2.66 -23.31 17.84
CA SER A 202 -1.49 -23.82 17.14
C SER A 202 -0.20 -23.42 17.84
N PRO A 203 0.87 -24.22 17.72
CA PRO A 203 2.16 -23.87 18.32
C PRO A 203 2.74 -22.60 17.66
N LEU A 204 3.50 -21.85 18.44
CA LEU A 204 4.09 -20.55 18.04
C LEU A 204 4.86 -20.61 16.72
N TRP A 205 5.65 -21.67 16.49
CA TRP A 205 6.43 -21.81 15.27
C TRP A 205 5.56 -21.88 14.02
N LEU A 206 4.40 -22.55 14.11
CA LEU A 206 3.46 -22.67 12.97
C LEU A 206 2.80 -21.31 12.68
N ALA A 207 2.40 -20.58 13.72
CA ALA A 207 1.90 -19.21 13.60
C ALA A 207 2.96 -18.27 12.99
N LEU A 208 4.22 -18.38 13.38
CA LEU A 208 5.34 -17.62 12.80
C LEU A 208 5.54 -17.92 11.33
N VAL A 209 5.51 -19.19 10.92
CA VAL A 209 5.65 -19.57 9.51
C VAL A 209 4.49 -19.02 8.67
N CYS A 210 3.25 -19.20 9.14
CA CYS A 210 2.07 -18.76 8.41
C CYS A 210 2.01 -17.22 8.29
N THR A 211 2.27 -16.50 9.38
CA THR A 211 2.32 -15.03 9.36
C THR A 211 3.47 -14.49 8.52
N THR A 212 4.65 -15.11 8.58
CA THR A 212 5.78 -14.73 7.72
C THR A 212 5.43 -14.89 6.25
N LEU A 213 4.82 -16.02 5.88
CA LEU A 213 4.37 -16.27 4.51
C LEU A 213 3.32 -15.23 4.08
N PHE A 214 2.41 -14.86 4.96
CA PHE A 214 1.44 -13.79 4.73
C PHE A 214 2.14 -12.45 4.47
N PHE A 215 3.08 -12.04 5.34
CA PHE A 215 3.82 -10.77 5.19
C PHE A 215 4.71 -10.72 3.96
N VAL A 216 5.18 -11.86 3.46
CA VAL A 216 5.98 -11.94 2.24
C VAL A 216 5.10 -11.84 0.99
N LEU A 217 4.06 -12.65 0.91
CA LEU A 217 3.29 -12.83 -0.32
C LEU A 217 2.22 -11.75 -0.52
N VAL A 218 1.53 -11.34 0.55
CA VAL A 218 0.41 -10.40 0.43
C VAL A 218 0.88 -8.99 0.07
N PRO A 219 1.85 -8.36 0.75
CA PRO A 219 2.43 -7.10 0.28
C PRO A 219 3.27 -7.28 -1.00
N GLY A 220 3.89 -8.44 -1.20
CA GLY A 220 4.67 -8.76 -2.39
C GLY A 220 3.90 -8.63 -3.70
N ARG A 221 2.58 -8.83 -3.68
CA ARG A 221 1.69 -8.56 -4.83
C ARG A 221 1.75 -7.09 -5.24
N MET A 222 1.74 -6.19 -4.25
CA MET A 222 1.77 -4.75 -4.51
C MET A 222 3.12 -4.31 -5.10
N VAL A 223 4.22 -4.92 -4.65
CA VAL A 223 5.56 -4.66 -5.22
C VAL A 223 5.58 -4.97 -6.72
N ALA A 224 5.08 -6.16 -7.11
CA ALA A 224 5.05 -6.56 -8.51
C ALA A 224 4.10 -5.68 -9.37
N VAL A 225 2.96 -5.29 -8.82
CA VAL A 225 1.94 -4.49 -9.51
C VAL A 225 2.30 -3.01 -9.60
N SER A 226 2.94 -2.42 -8.58
CA SER A 226 3.25 -0.99 -8.55
C SER A 226 4.05 -0.51 -9.76
N ALA A 227 5.03 -1.31 -10.18
CA ALA A 227 5.83 -1.02 -11.37
C ALA A 227 5.00 -1.05 -12.68
N ALA A 228 3.96 -1.90 -12.74
CA ALA A 228 3.04 -1.93 -13.87
C ALA A 228 2.09 -0.72 -13.87
N ILE A 229 1.57 -0.34 -12.69
CA ILE A 229 0.67 0.80 -12.51
C ILE A 229 1.37 2.10 -12.93
N VAL A 230 2.61 2.32 -12.50
CA VAL A 230 3.41 3.51 -12.89
C VAL A 230 3.64 3.59 -14.40
N SER A 231 3.68 2.44 -15.08
CA SER A 231 3.92 2.38 -16.54
C SER A 231 2.64 2.46 -17.38
N ALA A 232 1.46 2.44 -16.76
CA ALA A 232 0.19 2.48 -17.48
C ALA A 232 -0.13 3.86 -18.10
N PRO A 233 0.06 5.02 -17.42
CA PRO A 233 -0.20 6.33 -18.01
C PRO A 233 0.99 6.85 -18.81
N PRO A 234 0.73 7.70 -19.84
CA PRO A 234 1.78 8.41 -20.55
C PRO A 234 2.57 9.33 -19.57
N PRO A 235 3.85 9.64 -19.85
CA PRO A 235 4.71 10.41 -18.95
C PRO A 235 4.11 11.75 -18.49
N SER A 236 3.39 12.44 -19.36
CA SER A 236 2.75 13.74 -19.08
C SER A 236 1.60 13.68 -18.08
N GLN A 237 0.94 12.51 -17.95
CA GLN A 237 -0.21 12.32 -17.07
C GLN A 237 0.14 11.53 -15.80
N ARG A 238 1.37 10.99 -15.70
CA ARG A 238 1.78 10.07 -14.64
C ARG A 238 1.60 10.63 -13.23
N ALA A 239 2.01 11.88 -12.99
CA ALA A 239 1.87 12.50 -11.67
C ALA A 239 0.39 12.63 -11.24
N ARG A 240 -0.47 13.09 -12.16
CA ARG A 240 -1.92 13.23 -11.92
C ARG A 240 -2.58 11.87 -11.68
N PHE A 241 -2.25 10.89 -12.51
CA PHE A 241 -2.73 9.52 -12.33
C PHE A 241 -2.33 8.94 -10.97
N MET A 242 -1.07 9.12 -10.54
CA MET A 242 -0.60 8.60 -9.26
C MET A 242 -1.35 9.24 -8.08
N ALA A 243 -1.66 10.53 -8.14
CA ALA A 243 -2.44 11.20 -7.09
C ALA A 243 -3.86 10.61 -6.99
N VAL A 244 -4.56 10.44 -8.12
CA VAL A 244 -5.91 9.83 -8.18
C VAL A 244 -5.86 8.37 -7.73
N ASN A 245 -4.85 7.63 -8.20
CA ASN A 245 -4.67 6.22 -7.84
C ASN A 245 -4.43 6.03 -6.34
N THR A 246 -3.63 6.93 -5.70
CA THR A 246 -3.43 6.90 -4.26
C THR A 246 -4.73 7.14 -3.49
N ALA A 247 -5.54 8.12 -3.92
CA ALA A 247 -6.85 8.37 -3.31
C ALA A 247 -7.79 7.16 -3.46
N ALA A 248 -7.83 6.55 -4.65
CA ALA A 248 -8.63 5.35 -4.91
C ALA A 248 -8.16 4.15 -4.06
N GLN A 249 -6.85 3.99 -3.88
CA GLN A 249 -6.28 2.98 -3.00
C GLN A 249 -6.70 3.17 -1.54
N GLN A 250 -6.69 4.40 -1.02
CA GLN A 250 -7.14 4.70 0.35
C GLN A 250 -8.63 4.40 0.53
N LEU A 251 -9.47 4.71 -0.46
CA LEU A 251 -10.88 4.33 -0.45
C LEU A 251 -11.05 2.81 -0.44
N ALA A 252 -10.28 2.08 -1.25
CA ALA A 252 -10.32 0.62 -1.29
C ALA A 252 -9.89 0.00 0.05
N MET A 253 -8.85 0.54 0.70
CA MET A 253 -8.40 0.09 2.02
C MET A 253 -9.43 0.34 3.10
N GLY A 254 -10.02 1.55 3.14
CA GLY A 254 -11.06 1.90 4.11
C GLY A 254 -12.33 1.08 3.94
N SER A 255 -12.82 0.92 2.70
CA SER A 255 -14.00 0.10 2.42
C SER A 255 -13.77 -1.37 2.73
N ALA A 256 -12.57 -1.90 2.44
CA ALA A 256 -12.20 -3.27 2.79
C ALA A 256 -12.22 -3.51 4.31
N ALA A 257 -11.66 -2.58 5.09
CA ALA A 257 -11.69 -2.68 6.54
C ALA A 257 -13.13 -2.65 7.09
N ILE A 258 -13.99 -1.77 6.56
CA ILE A 258 -15.41 -1.71 6.96
C ILE A 258 -16.12 -3.02 6.60
N ILE A 259 -15.98 -3.48 5.36
CA ILE A 259 -16.63 -4.72 4.90
C ILE A 259 -16.11 -5.93 5.68
N GLY A 260 -14.80 -6.01 5.94
CA GLY A 260 -14.23 -7.04 6.81
C GLY A 260 -14.86 -7.03 8.20
N GLY A 261 -15.04 -5.84 8.81
CA GLY A 261 -15.69 -5.69 10.10
C GLY A 261 -17.17 -6.09 10.11
N LEU A 262 -17.89 -5.82 9.04
CA LEU A 262 -19.31 -6.22 8.89
C LEU A 262 -19.50 -7.74 8.72
N LEU A 263 -18.48 -8.44 8.23
CA LEU A 263 -18.48 -9.89 8.10
C LEU A 263 -18.11 -10.61 9.43
N LEU A 264 -17.64 -9.86 10.42
CA LEU A 264 -17.18 -10.37 11.69
C LEU A 264 -18.20 -10.07 12.80
N THR A 265 -18.39 -11.02 13.70
CA THR A 265 -19.17 -10.85 14.92
C THR A 265 -18.21 -10.90 16.11
N ALA A 266 -18.19 -9.85 16.92
CA ALA A 266 -17.35 -9.83 18.12
C ALA A 266 -17.88 -10.82 19.17
N ARG A 267 -16.97 -11.62 19.75
CA ARG A 267 -17.27 -12.52 20.86
C ARG A 267 -17.12 -11.81 22.20
N PRO A 268 -17.97 -12.11 23.20
CA PRO A 268 -17.86 -11.53 24.55
C PRO A 268 -16.51 -11.79 25.22
N GLU A 269 -15.91 -12.95 24.96
CA GLU A 269 -14.61 -13.38 25.51
C GLU A 269 -13.42 -12.80 24.75
N GLY A 270 -13.66 -11.99 23.71
CA GLY A 270 -12.66 -11.48 22.78
C GLY A 270 -12.54 -12.32 21.52
N GLY A 271 -11.93 -11.74 20.47
CA GLY A 271 -11.85 -12.37 19.15
C GLY A 271 -13.09 -12.14 18.30
N PHE A 272 -13.13 -12.82 17.15
CA PHE A 272 -14.18 -12.66 16.16
C PHE A 272 -14.63 -13.99 15.59
N ASP A 273 -15.95 -14.17 15.45
CA ASP A 273 -16.52 -15.19 14.58
C ASP A 273 -16.63 -14.66 13.15
N GLY A 274 -16.57 -15.56 12.18
CA GLY A 274 -16.75 -15.19 10.78
C GLY A 274 -15.47 -14.94 10.00
N MET A 275 -14.28 -15.23 10.54
CA MET A 275 -13.00 -15.09 9.83
C MET A 275 -12.95 -15.86 8.50
N VAL A 276 -13.72 -16.95 8.39
CA VAL A 276 -13.90 -17.72 7.15
C VAL A 276 -14.48 -16.84 6.03
N TRP A 277 -15.49 -16.04 6.34
CA TRP A 277 -16.14 -15.15 5.35
C TRP A 277 -15.19 -14.05 4.87
N VAL A 278 -14.39 -13.48 5.77
CA VAL A 278 -13.36 -12.50 5.42
C VAL A 278 -12.27 -13.14 4.56
N SER A 279 -11.88 -14.38 4.88
CA SER A 279 -10.95 -15.16 4.06
C SER A 279 -11.50 -15.40 2.66
N LEU A 280 -12.74 -15.85 2.53
CA LEU A 280 -13.39 -16.08 1.24
C LEU A 280 -13.52 -14.78 0.42
N ALA A 281 -13.92 -13.68 1.04
CA ALA A 281 -14.00 -12.38 0.38
C ALA A 281 -12.63 -11.91 -0.14
N SER A 282 -11.57 -12.09 0.68
CA SER A 282 -10.19 -11.76 0.30
C SER A 282 -9.69 -12.65 -0.86
N LEU A 283 -10.01 -13.94 -0.82
CA LEU A 283 -9.71 -14.90 -1.87
C LEU A 283 -10.40 -14.52 -3.19
N LEU A 284 -11.70 -14.25 -3.16
CA LEU A 284 -12.46 -13.81 -4.34
C LEU A 284 -11.92 -12.50 -4.91
N ALA A 285 -11.62 -11.52 -4.07
CA ALA A 285 -11.02 -10.26 -4.50
C ALA A 285 -9.64 -10.47 -5.15
N THR A 286 -8.83 -11.43 -4.62
CA THR A 286 -7.53 -11.78 -5.18
C THR A 286 -7.67 -12.46 -6.54
N LEU A 287 -8.58 -13.41 -6.68
CA LEU A 287 -8.87 -14.09 -7.95
C LEU A 287 -9.39 -13.11 -9.00
N LEU A 288 -10.28 -12.20 -8.60
CA LEU A 288 -10.76 -11.12 -9.46
C LEU A 288 -9.60 -10.20 -9.89
N GLY A 289 -8.66 -9.89 -8.99
CA GLY A 289 -7.44 -9.14 -9.31
C GLY A 289 -6.55 -9.85 -10.32
N ILE A 290 -6.38 -11.17 -10.21
CA ILE A 290 -5.64 -11.99 -11.17
C ILE A 290 -6.31 -11.92 -12.54
N TRP A 291 -7.61 -12.15 -12.60
CA TRP A 291 -8.39 -12.04 -13.85
C TRP A 291 -8.32 -10.63 -14.44
N TRP A 292 -8.50 -9.59 -13.61
CA TRP A 292 -8.43 -8.20 -14.04
C TRP A 292 -7.05 -7.83 -14.61
N SER A 293 -5.98 -8.43 -14.10
CA SER A 293 -4.61 -8.18 -14.56
C SER A 293 -4.37 -8.52 -16.03
N HIS A 294 -5.19 -9.39 -16.63
CA HIS A 294 -5.12 -9.70 -18.05
C HIS A 294 -5.56 -8.53 -18.95
N ARG A 295 -6.34 -7.59 -18.40
CA ARG A 295 -6.83 -6.40 -19.12
C ARG A 295 -5.85 -5.23 -19.07
N VAL A 296 -4.79 -5.31 -18.26
CA VAL A 296 -3.81 -4.22 -18.11
C VAL A 296 -2.85 -4.25 -19.30
N VAL A 297 -2.94 -3.22 -20.12
CA VAL A 297 -2.02 -2.99 -21.24
C VAL A 297 -0.90 -2.08 -20.75
N LEU A 298 0.36 -2.47 -20.98
CA LEU A 298 1.55 -1.69 -20.64
C LEU A 298 1.99 -0.93 -21.89
N LEU A 299 1.66 0.36 -21.97
CA LEU A 299 2.02 1.23 -23.11
C LEU A 299 3.53 1.25 -23.44
N GLY A 300 4.39 1.00 -22.45
CA GLY A 300 5.83 0.91 -22.66
C GLY A 300 6.29 -0.30 -23.46
N LYS A 301 5.42 -1.30 -23.69
CA LYS A 301 5.74 -2.46 -24.51
C LYS A 301 5.45 -2.19 -25.99
N GLU A 302 4.34 -1.51 -26.27
CA GLU A 302 3.98 -1.12 -27.64
C GLU A 302 4.99 -0.15 -28.27
N GLN A 303 5.54 0.78 -27.45
CA GLN A 303 6.58 1.71 -27.93
C GLN A 303 7.93 1.02 -28.16
N GLY A 304 8.27 -0.01 -27.40
CA GLY A 304 9.47 -0.82 -27.60
C GLY A 304 9.38 -1.72 -28.84
N GLU A 305 8.22 -2.26 -29.12
CA GLU A 305 7.98 -3.09 -30.32
C GLU A 305 7.90 -2.24 -31.59
N LEU A 306 7.35 -1.02 -31.53
CA LEU A 306 7.34 -0.08 -32.65
C LEU A 306 8.74 0.51 -32.96
N SER A 307 9.57 0.72 -31.93
CA SER A 307 10.96 1.17 -32.08
C SER A 307 11.91 0.07 -32.54
N ALA A 308 11.56 -1.21 -32.33
CA ALA A 308 12.33 -2.35 -32.83
C ALA A 308 11.93 -2.77 -34.24
N ALA A 309 10.81 -2.28 -34.74
CA ALA A 309 10.29 -2.54 -36.11
C ALA A 309 10.58 -1.39 -37.10
N SER A 310 11.14 -0.26 -36.61
CA SER A 310 11.64 0.88 -37.42
C SER A 310 13.17 0.85 -37.49
#